data_3689175a25af7b523a427126eee0c0b5
#
_entry.id   3689175a25af7b523a427126eee0c0b5
#
_cell.length_a   1.000
_cell.length_b   1.000
_cell.length_c   1.000
_cell.angle_alpha   90.00
_cell.angle_beta   90.00
_cell.angle_gamma   90.00
#
_symmetry.space_group_name_H-M   'P 1'
#
loop_
_entity.id
_entity.type
_entity.pdbx_description
1 polymer ?
#
loop_
_entity_poly.entity_id
_entity_poly.type
_entity_poly.pdbx_seq_one_letter_code
_entity_poly.pdbx_strand_id
1 'polypeptide(L)'
;MSYPTDNSINIAFFGATGGCTNACLTHALKNGYKASALARTPSKLQDLLLSQGVDQATINNNLTIIQGDATDVEAAKRTICPEGNNGRMVPFIISGLGGTPKFTAALQPVTIDNPTICETGTTTILSAVEALLPPNTAEKEKPILAVVSTTGISAGPKDVPCLLLPLYHFLEVPHKDKKKMEQLIFDSPSKQLLRGAIAVRPTLLVGDHSTASGKGWKTLKVGTEMAPALGHSIQRADVGEWIFEEVIRAGGGRWLNEKVTLSS
;
A
#
# COMPACT_ATOMS: atom_id res chain seq x y z
N MET A 1 0.93 -19.81 12.02
CA MET A 1 -0.53 -19.85 12.14
C MET A 1 -1.09 -19.35 10.82
N SER A 2 -1.76 -20.23 10.05
CA SER A 2 -2.48 -19.80 8.85
C SER A 2 -3.71 -19.00 9.30
N TYR A 3 -3.88 -17.80 8.75
CA TYR A 3 -5.16 -17.09 8.83
C TYR A 3 -6.25 -17.99 8.24
N PRO A 4 -7.45 -17.97 8.79
CA PRO A 4 -8.55 -18.68 8.17
C PRO A 4 -8.68 -18.15 6.74
N THR A 5 -8.83 -19.06 5.79
CA THR A 5 -9.18 -18.80 4.39
C THR A 5 -10.63 -18.30 4.27
N ASP A 6 -11.10 -17.59 5.30
CA ASP A 6 -12.42 -16.99 5.33
C ASP A 6 -12.41 -15.72 4.49
N ASN A 7 -12.96 -15.80 3.28
CA ASN A 7 -13.13 -14.70 2.35
C ASN A 7 -14.04 -13.58 2.90
N SER A 8 -14.52 -13.69 4.15
CA SER A 8 -15.28 -12.64 4.85
C SER A 8 -14.40 -11.48 5.35
N ILE A 9 -13.06 -11.60 5.25
CA ILE A 9 -12.13 -10.57 5.73
C ILE A 9 -12.25 -9.32 4.88
N ASN A 10 -12.61 -8.21 5.50
CA ASN A 10 -12.56 -6.88 4.87
C ASN A 10 -11.14 -6.32 4.89
N ILE A 11 -10.75 -5.66 3.81
CA ILE A 11 -9.44 -5.03 3.62
C ILE A 11 -9.64 -3.57 3.24
N ALA A 12 -8.99 -2.62 3.91
CA ALA A 12 -9.06 -1.20 3.54
C ALA A 12 -7.94 -0.83 2.57
N PHE A 13 -8.29 -0.10 1.51
CA PHE A 13 -7.36 0.35 0.49
C PHE A 13 -7.32 1.88 0.39
N PHE A 14 -6.11 2.45 0.48
CA PHE A 14 -5.82 3.86 0.26
C PHE A 14 -4.91 4.00 -0.97
N GLY A 15 -5.26 4.91 -1.88
CA GLY A 15 -4.56 5.03 -3.17
C GLY A 15 -4.89 3.90 -4.15
N ALA A 16 -6.11 3.34 -4.07
CA ALA A 16 -6.58 2.20 -4.86
C ALA A 16 -6.64 2.44 -6.39
N THR A 17 -6.50 3.68 -6.85
CA THR A 17 -6.33 4.02 -8.28
C THR A 17 -4.87 3.99 -8.73
N GLY A 18 -3.91 3.79 -7.82
CA GLY A 18 -2.48 3.65 -8.12
C GLY A 18 -2.12 2.21 -8.47
N GLY A 19 -1.17 2.02 -9.39
CA GLY A 19 -0.89 0.74 -10.04
C GLY A 19 -0.72 -0.46 -9.11
N CYS A 20 0.19 -0.41 -8.11
CA CYS A 20 0.43 -1.52 -7.20
C CYS A 20 -0.79 -1.84 -6.33
N THR A 21 -1.42 -0.80 -5.76
CA THR A 21 -2.57 -0.96 -4.86
C THR A 21 -3.80 -1.40 -5.63
N ASN A 22 -3.98 -0.91 -6.86
CA ASN A 22 -5.07 -1.34 -7.74
C ASN A 22 -4.91 -2.82 -8.12
N ALA A 23 -3.71 -3.27 -8.47
CA ALA A 23 -3.43 -4.67 -8.74
C ALA A 23 -3.71 -5.56 -7.51
N CYS A 24 -3.30 -5.13 -6.32
CA CYS A 24 -3.59 -5.85 -5.08
C CYS A 24 -5.11 -5.96 -4.83
N LEU A 25 -5.86 -4.86 -4.97
CA LEU A 25 -7.32 -4.84 -4.84
C LEU A 25 -7.99 -5.76 -5.87
N THR A 26 -7.50 -5.75 -7.12
CA THR A 26 -8.00 -6.64 -8.17
C THR A 26 -7.81 -8.11 -7.80
N HIS A 27 -6.64 -8.51 -7.29
CA HIS A 27 -6.41 -9.87 -6.81
C HIS A 27 -7.32 -10.22 -5.62
N ALA A 28 -7.50 -9.30 -4.66
CA ALA A 28 -8.39 -9.52 -3.53
C ALA A 28 -9.83 -9.77 -3.98
N LEU A 29 -10.38 -8.92 -4.84
CA LEU A 29 -11.75 -9.04 -5.34
C LEU A 29 -11.96 -10.32 -6.16
N LYS A 30 -11.04 -10.65 -7.08
CA LYS A 30 -11.09 -11.90 -7.88
C LYS A 30 -11.00 -13.18 -7.04
N ASN A 31 -10.42 -13.09 -5.84
CA ASN A 31 -10.36 -14.19 -4.88
C ASN A 31 -11.50 -14.14 -3.84
N GLY A 32 -12.53 -13.31 -4.06
CA GLY A 32 -13.74 -13.26 -3.24
C GLY A 32 -13.61 -12.53 -1.90
N TYR A 33 -12.50 -11.81 -1.67
CA TYR A 33 -12.35 -10.98 -0.48
C TYR A 33 -13.24 -9.75 -0.55
N LYS A 34 -13.72 -9.30 0.61
CA LYS A 34 -14.40 -8.02 0.74
C LYS A 34 -13.39 -6.90 0.95
N ALA A 35 -13.66 -5.74 0.38
CA ALA A 35 -12.80 -4.58 0.47
C ALA A 35 -13.57 -3.29 0.68
N SER A 36 -12.93 -2.33 1.32
CA SER A 36 -13.30 -0.92 1.32
C SER A 36 -12.18 -0.11 0.68
N ALA A 37 -12.49 0.88 -0.12
CA ALA A 37 -11.49 1.68 -0.81
C ALA A 37 -11.83 3.16 -0.74
N LEU A 38 -10.85 3.99 -0.32
CA LEU A 38 -10.96 5.44 -0.38
C LEU A 38 -10.58 5.93 -1.78
N ALA A 39 -11.48 6.65 -2.42
CA ALA A 39 -11.24 7.20 -3.75
C ALA A 39 -11.82 8.61 -3.89
N ARG A 40 -11.04 9.55 -4.44
CA ARG A 40 -11.52 10.91 -4.79
C ARG A 40 -12.58 10.87 -5.88
N THR A 41 -12.46 9.94 -6.80
CA THR A 41 -13.35 9.73 -7.94
C THR A 41 -13.75 8.25 -8.00
N PRO A 42 -14.88 7.86 -7.39
CA PRO A 42 -15.35 6.47 -7.34
C PRO A 42 -15.48 5.81 -8.71
N SER A 43 -16.05 6.52 -9.71
CA SER A 43 -16.22 5.98 -11.07
C SER A 43 -14.88 5.56 -11.69
N LYS A 44 -13.81 6.38 -11.51
CA LYS A 44 -12.49 6.02 -12.01
C LYS A 44 -11.98 4.70 -11.44
N LEU A 45 -12.23 4.43 -10.15
CA LEU A 45 -11.82 3.16 -9.54
C LEU A 45 -12.63 1.99 -10.11
N GLN A 46 -13.94 2.15 -10.30
CA GLN A 46 -14.80 1.13 -10.91
C GLN A 46 -14.35 0.81 -12.34
N ASP A 47 -14.11 1.84 -13.16
CA ASP A 47 -13.65 1.67 -14.55
C ASP A 47 -12.33 0.91 -14.63
N LEU A 48 -11.38 1.23 -13.71
CA LEU A 48 -10.10 0.53 -13.62
C LEU A 48 -10.28 -0.96 -13.27
N LEU A 49 -11.16 -1.30 -12.34
CA LEU A 49 -11.43 -2.69 -11.94
C LEU A 49 -12.12 -3.46 -13.06
N LEU A 50 -13.12 -2.86 -13.72
CA LEU A 50 -13.79 -3.46 -14.88
C LEU A 50 -12.79 -3.74 -16.00
N SER A 51 -11.89 -2.80 -16.30
CA SER A 51 -10.87 -2.97 -17.34
C SER A 51 -9.88 -4.12 -17.03
N GLN A 52 -9.77 -4.51 -15.76
CA GLN A 52 -8.95 -5.65 -15.32
C GLN A 52 -9.75 -6.96 -15.20
N GLY A 53 -11.00 -6.97 -15.65
CA GLY A 53 -11.86 -8.15 -15.67
C GLY A 53 -12.40 -8.53 -14.28
N VAL A 54 -12.58 -7.55 -13.38
CA VAL A 54 -13.45 -7.71 -12.22
C VAL A 54 -14.87 -7.41 -12.68
N ASP A 55 -15.78 -8.36 -12.57
CA ASP A 55 -17.15 -8.17 -13.01
C ASP A 55 -17.94 -7.23 -12.10
N GLN A 56 -19.01 -6.63 -12.64
CA GLN A 56 -19.82 -5.65 -11.91
C GLN A 56 -20.49 -6.25 -10.67
N ALA A 57 -20.87 -7.53 -10.71
CA ALA A 57 -21.50 -8.20 -9.57
C ALA A 57 -20.50 -8.35 -8.41
N THR A 58 -19.27 -8.72 -8.70
CA THR A 58 -18.16 -8.76 -7.71
C THR A 58 -17.91 -7.37 -7.11
N ILE A 59 -17.86 -6.32 -7.94
CA ILE A 59 -17.70 -4.94 -7.45
C ILE A 59 -18.84 -4.58 -6.51
N ASN A 60 -20.08 -4.82 -6.90
CA ASN A 60 -21.27 -4.45 -6.12
C ASN A 60 -21.37 -5.22 -4.79
N ASN A 61 -20.95 -6.49 -4.76
CA ASN A 61 -21.11 -7.35 -3.60
C ASN A 61 -19.91 -7.30 -2.63
N ASN A 62 -18.70 -7.03 -3.16
CA ASN A 62 -17.46 -7.19 -2.41
C ASN A 62 -16.67 -5.89 -2.21
N LEU A 63 -17.08 -4.77 -2.83
CA LEU A 63 -16.34 -3.50 -2.70
C LEU A 63 -17.24 -2.37 -2.24
N THR A 64 -16.87 -1.74 -1.12
CA THR A 64 -17.44 -0.47 -0.66
C THR A 64 -16.49 0.66 -1.02
N ILE A 65 -16.90 1.56 -1.91
CA ILE A 65 -16.08 2.72 -2.27
C ILE A 65 -16.53 3.93 -1.45
N ILE A 66 -15.61 4.47 -0.64
CA ILE A 66 -15.80 5.68 0.13
C ILE A 66 -15.25 6.86 -0.67
N GLN A 67 -16.13 7.79 -1.04
CA GLN A 67 -15.67 9.03 -1.66
C GLN A 67 -15.05 9.94 -0.62
N GLY A 68 -13.82 10.38 -0.87
CA GLY A 68 -13.09 11.27 0.04
C GLY A 68 -11.64 11.49 -0.38
N ASP A 69 -10.98 12.38 0.34
CA ASP A 69 -9.55 12.64 0.20
C ASP A 69 -8.75 11.85 1.25
N ALA A 70 -7.50 11.50 0.93
CA ALA A 70 -6.61 10.77 1.83
C ALA A 70 -6.19 11.55 3.09
N THR A 71 -6.48 12.84 3.14
CA THR A 71 -6.23 13.73 4.28
C THR A 71 -7.48 13.95 5.15
N ASP A 72 -8.61 13.33 4.79
CA ASP A 72 -9.86 13.38 5.55
C ASP A 72 -9.93 12.20 6.53
N VAL A 73 -9.80 12.49 7.83
CA VAL A 73 -9.83 11.49 8.90
C VAL A 73 -11.19 10.78 8.97
N GLU A 74 -12.29 11.47 8.74
CA GLU A 74 -13.63 10.83 8.78
C GLU A 74 -13.84 9.89 7.60
N ALA A 75 -13.35 10.24 6.42
CA ALA A 75 -13.36 9.34 5.28
C ALA A 75 -12.44 8.13 5.51
N ALA A 76 -11.27 8.34 6.14
CA ALA A 76 -10.37 7.25 6.53
C ALA A 76 -11.03 6.31 7.55
N LYS A 77 -11.73 6.83 8.56
CA LYS A 77 -12.47 6.03 9.55
C LYS A 77 -13.52 5.15 8.88
N ARG A 78 -14.33 5.71 7.96
CA ARG A 78 -15.32 4.93 7.20
C ARG A 78 -14.68 3.87 6.31
N THR A 79 -13.46 4.11 5.83
CA THR A 79 -12.72 3.13 5.02
C THR A 79 -12.17 2.00 5.89
N ILE A 80 -11.66 2.32 7.09
CA ILE A 80 -11.07 1.34 8.03
C ILE A 80 -12.14 0.56 8.78
N CYS A 81 -13.30 1.18 9.04
CA CYS A 81 -14.45 0.55 9.68
C CYS A 81 -15.69 0.73 8.80
N PRO A 82 -15.80 0.01 7.67
CA PRO A 82 -16.92 0.18 6.74
C PRO A 82 -18.23 -0.30 7.36
N GLU A 83 -19.34 0.28 6.90
CA GLU A 83 -20.67 -0.19 7.23
C GLU A 83 -20.79 -1.68 6.89
N GLY A 84 -21.46 -2.45 7.76
CA GLY A 84 -21.58 -3.91 7.60
C GLY A 84 -20.41 -4.72 8.16
N ASN A 85 -19.34 -4.09 8.68
CA ASN A 85 -18.24 -4.78 9.39
C ASN A 85 -18.49 -4.90 10.91
N ASN A 86 -19.73 -4.85 11.34
CA ASN A 86 -20.15 -4.97 12.75
C ASN A 86 -19.43 -4.00 13.71
N GLY A 87 -19.10 -2.80 13.25
CA GLY A 87 -18.37 -1.78 14.01
C GLY A 87 -16.90 -2.15 14.29
N ARG A 88 -16.35 -3.14 13.63
CA ARG A 88 -14.95 -3.55 13.78
C ARG A 88 -14.08 -2.96 12.68
N MET A 89 -12.86 -2.62 13.06
CA MET A 89 -11.83 -2.27 12.07
C MET A 89 -11.47 -3.48 11.20
N VAL A 90 -11.07 -3.20 9.97
CA VAL A 90 -10.50 -4.22 9.08
C VAL A 90 -9.16 -4.71 9.62
N PRO A 91 -8.81 -5.99 9.43
CA PRO A 91 -7.51 -6.53 9.87
C PRO A 91 -6.32 -6.10 9.01
N PHE A 92 -6.57 -5.63 7.77
CA PHE A 92 -5.52 -5.21 6.85
C PHE A 92 -5.83 -3.84 6.26
N ILE A 93 -4.84 -2.95 6.30
CA ILE A 93 -4.86 -1.64 5.66
C ILE A 93 -3.71 -1.61 4.65
N ILE A 94 -4.04 -1.41 3.37
CA ILE A 94 -3.06 -1.33 2.28
C ILE A 94 -3.04 0.10 1.76
N SER A 95 -1.89 0.76 1.83
CA SER A 95 -1.71 2.14 1.38
C SER A 95 -0.66 2.24 0.28
N GLY A 96 -1.09 2.64 -0.90
CA GLY A 96 -0.22 3.03 -2.02
C GLY A 96 -0.37 4.51 -2.36
N LEU A 97 -0.54 5.34 -1.35
CA LEU A 97 -0.58 6.79 -1.55
C LEU A 97 0.74 7.29 -2.15
N GLY A 98 0.63 8.21 -3.08
CA GLY A 98 1.75 8.83 -3.76
C GLY A 98 1.29 9.98 -4.62
N GLY A 99 2.13 10.97 -4.83
CA GLY A 99 1.85 12.09 -5.72
C GLY A 99 2.03 11.73 -7.19
N THR A 100 1.40 12.48 -8.06
CA THR A 100 1.58 12.38 -9.51
C THR A 100 2.87 13.11 -9.90
N PRO A 101 3.81 12.48 -10.62
CA PRO A 101 5.00 13.15 -11.08
C PRO A 101 4.69 14.36 -11.95
N LYS A 102 5.34 15.49 -11.66
CA LYS A 102 5.33 16.71 -12.48
C LYS A 102 6.76 16.99 -12.90
N PHE A 103 6.96 17.22 -14.20
CA PHE A 103 8.24 17.63 -14.74
C PHE A 103 8.32 19.14 -14.74
N THR A 104 9.39 19.68 -14.17
CA THR A 104 9.67 21.13 -14.15
C THR A 104 11.00 21.40 -14.84
N ALA A 105 11.16 22.61 -15.40
CA ALA A 105 12.42 23.05 -16.03
C ALA A 105 13.47 23.53 -15.01
N ALA A 106 13.29 23.26 -13.72
CA ALA A 106 14.17 23.69 -12.63
C ALA A 106 15.32 22.71 -12.40
N LEU A 107 16.25 23.09 -11.50
CA LEU A 107 17.36 22.24 -11.05
C LEU A 107 16.93 20.88 -10.45
N GLN A 108 15.67 20.78 -10.00
CA GLN A 108 15.01 19.53 -9.63
C GLN A 108 13.90 19.23 -10.66
N PRO A 109 14.20 18.50 -11.73
CA PRO A 109 13.29 18.33 -12.87
C PRO A 109 12.08 17.46 -12.56
N VAL A 110 12.09 16.70 -11.45
CA VAL A 110 10.99 15.83 -11.04
C VAL A 110 10.48 16.26 -9.68
N THR A 111 9.24 16.71 -9.65
CA THR A 111 8.49 16.93 -8.40
C THR A 111 7.18 16.16 -8.46
N ILE A 112 6.39 16.19 -7.40
CA ILE A 112 5.05 15.58 -7.34
C ILE A 112 4.02 16.66 -7.01
N ASP A 113 2.79 16.46 -7.46
CA ASP A 113 1.68 17.40 -7.26
C ASP A 113 1.38 17.69 -5.78
N ASN A 114 1.58 16.70 -4.92
CA ASN A 114 1.51 16.86 -3.48
C ASN A 114 2.76 16.22 -2.83
N PRO A 115 3.77 17.00 -2.45
CA PRO A 115 5.07 16.51 -1.99
C PRO A 115 5.06 15.87 -0.59
N THR A 116 3.94 15.92 0.12
CA THR A 116 3.78 15.37 1.49
C THR A 116 2.62 14.38 1.59
N ILE A 117 2.09 13.89 0.47
CA ILE A 117 0.88 13.06 0.47
C ILE A 117 1.08 11.71 1.20
N CYS A 118 2.28 11.14 1.16
CA CYS A 118 2.55 9.88 1.84
C CYS A 118 2.62 10.10 3.35
N GLU A 119 3.29 11.15 3.81
CA GLU A 119 3.36 11.54 5.21
C GLU A 119 1.98 11.90 5.75
N THR A 120 1.27 12.84 5.10
CA THR A 120 -0.04 13.34 5.57
C THR A 120 -1.11 12.25 5.52
N GLY A 121 -1.18 11.49 4.44
CA GLY A 121 -2.15 10.40 4.32
C GLY A 121 -1.90 9.28 5.33
N THR A 122 -0.65 8.97 5.64
CA THR A 122 -0.32 7.98 6.68
C THR A 122 -0.66 8.50 8.06
N THR A 123 -0.40 9.78 8.35
CA THR A 123 -0.85 10.42 9.60
C THR A 123 -2.38 10.33 9.74
N THR A 124 -3.12 10.60 8.66
CA THR A 124 -4.57 10.48 8.62
C THR A 124 -5.04 9.05 8.92
N ILE A 125 -4.42 8.04 8.31
CA ILE A 125 -4.72 6.63 8.57
C ILE A 125 -4.48 6.29 10.05
N LEU A 126 -3.34 6.67 10.61
CA LEU A 126 -3.00 6.40 12.01
C LEU A 126 -3.95 7.11 12.97
N SER A 127 -4.31 8.37 12.72
CA SER A 127 -5.30 9.10 13.51
C SER A 127 -6.69 8.46 13.44
N ALA A 128 -7.08 7.94 12.28
CA ALA A 128 -8.33 7.20 12.13
C ALA A 128 -8.32 5.87 12.91
N VAL A 129 -7.20 5.13 12.87
CA VAL A 129 -7.03 3.90 13.67
C VAL A 129 -7.10 4.22 15.16
N GLU A 130 -6.38 5.25 15.62
CA GLU A 130 -6.38 5.69 17.03
C GLU A 130 -7.78 6.03 17.51
N ALA A 131 -8.54 6.78 16.72
CA ALA A 131 -9.91 7.17 17.05
C ALA A 131 -10.92 5.99 17.07
N LEU A 132 -10.62 4.93 16.32
CA LEU A 132 -11.46 3.73 16.24
C LEU A 132 -11.05 2.64 17.24
N LEU A 133 -9.86 2.72 17.81
CA LEU A 133 -9.29 1.67 18.64
C LEU A 133 -9.90 1.71 20.05
N PRO A 134 -10.68 0.69 20.48
CA PRO A 134 -11.17 0.63 21.84
C PRO A 134 -10.03 0.54 22.86
N PRO A 135 -10.22 1.10 24.07
CA PRO A 135 -9.26 0.90 25.15
C PRO A 135 -9.01 -0.59 25.41
N ASN A 136 -7.75 -0.95 25.67
CA ASN A 136 -7.34 -2.34 25.95
C ASN A 136 -7.58 -3.35 24.81
N THR A 137 -7.66 -2.89 23.55
CA THR A 137 -7.74 -3.79 22.39
C THR A 137 -6.54 -4.75 22.38
N ALA A 138 -6.82 -6.04 22.27
CA ALA A 138 -5.79 -7.07 22.21
C ALA A 138 -4.93 -6.90 20.93
N GLU A 139 -3.63 -7.18 21.00
CA GLU A 139 -2.67 -7.00 19.89
C GLU A 139 -3.16 -7.66 18.58
N LYS A 140 -3.72 -8.87 18.70
CA LYS A 140 -4.24 -9.64 17.55
C LYS A 140 -5.44 -9.02 16.84
N GLU A 141 -6.12 -8.07 17.48
CA GLU A 141 -7.31 -7.39 16.96
C GLU A 141 -6.98 -6.05 16.28
N LYS A 142 -5.75 -5.58 16.46
CA LYS A 142 -5.25 -4.39 15.79
C LYS A 142 -4.97 -4.66 14.31
N PRO A 143 -5.09 -3.66 13.43
CA PRO A 143 -4.82 -3.84 12.01
C PRO A 143 -3.31 -3.98 11.71
N ILE A 144 -3.00 -4.66 10.62
CA ILE A 144 -1.69 -4.60 9.95
C ILE A 144 -1.76 -3.51 8.89
N LEU A 145 -0.78 -2.60 8.90
CA LEU A 145 -0.64 -1.57 7.87
C LEU A 145 0.52 -1.91 6.93
N ALA A 146 0.22 -2.13 5.66
CA ALA A 146 1.23 -2.24 4.62
C ALA A 146 1.23 -1.00 3.71
N VAL A 147 2.41 -0.41 3.53
CA VAL A 147 2.58 0.78 2.69
C VAL A 147 3.48 0.49 1.49
N VAL A 148 3.13 1.02 0.33
CA VAL A 148 4.01 0.99 -0.85
C VAL A 148 5.00 2.15 -0.73
N SER A 149 6.24 1.81 -0.44
CA SER A 149 7.38 2.72 -0.31
C SER A 149 8.27 2.70 -1.57
N THR A 150 9.58 2.81 -1.42
CA THR A 150 10.56 2.78 -2.52
C THR A 150 11.93 2.34 -2.03
N THR A 151 12.76 1.78 -2.89
CA THR A 151 14.21 1.70 -2.67
C THR A 151 14.86 3.09 -2.71
N GLY A 152 16.10 3.22 -2.31
CA GLY A 152 16.86 4.49 -2.30
C GLY A 152 16.69 5.34 -1.04
N ILE A 153 15.96 4.85 -0.04
CA ILE A 153 15.76 5.53 1.25
C ILE A 153 16.27 4.73 2.45
N SER A 154 16.95 3.61 2.18
CA SER A 154 17.48 2.72 3.22
C SER A 154 18.49 3.44 4.13
N ALA A 155 18.42 3.16 5.42
CA ALA A 155 19.47 3.52 6.39
C ALA A 155 20.57 2.43 6.51
N GLY A 156 20.33 1.25 5.94
CA GLY A 156 21.22 0.11 5.89
C GLY A 156 22.08 0.05 4.62
N PRO A 157 22.40 -1.16 4.14
CA PRO A 157 23.14 -1.35 2.90
C PRO A 157 22.43 -0.70 1.69
N LYS A 158 23.23 -0.41 0.64
CA LYS A 158 22.68 0.16 -0.61
C LYS A 158 21.66 -0.79 -1.23
N ASP A 159 20.47 -0.28 -1.46
CA ASP A 159 19.33 -0.99 -2.04
C ASP A 159 19.02 -0.55 -3.50
N VAL A 160 19.92 0.28 -4.08
CA VAL A 160 19.83 0.79 -5.45
C VAL A 160 21.08 0.40 -6.22
N PRO A 161 20.95 -0.18 -7.44
CA PRO A 161 22.09 -0.41 -8.34
C PRO A 161 22.82 0.89 -8.68
N CYS A 162 24.15 0.83 -8.78
CA CYS A 162 24.98 2.01 -9.05
C CYS A 162 24.57 2.77 -10.30
N LEU A 163 24.10 2.07 -11.33
CA LEU A 163 23.63 2.66 -12.61
C LEU A 163 22.42 3.57 -12.43
N LEU A 164 21.59 3.34 -11.43
CA LEU A 164 20.37 4.13 -11.16
C LEU A 164 20.58 5.29 -10.18
N LEU A 165 21.76 5.41 -9.56
CA LEU A 165 22.04 6.49 -8.61
C LEU A 165 21.76 7.90 -9.15
N PRO A 166 22.11 8.26 -10.41
CA PRO A 166 21.81 9.58 -10.94
C PRO A 166 20.30 9.83 -11.03
N LEU A 167 19.51 8.83 -11.43
CA LEU A 167 18.05 8.92 -11.49
C LEU A 167 17.45 9.14 -10.09
N TYR A 168 17.94 8.41 -9.11
CA TYR A 168 17.45 8.51 -7.73
C TYR A 168 17.76 9.86 -7.07
N HIS A 169 18.83 10.54 -7.51
CA HIS A 169 19.09 11.91 -7.07
C HIS A 169 17.98 12.89 -7.48
N PHE A 170 17.37 12.70 -8.64
CA PHE A 170 16.25 13.54 -9.09
C PHE A 170 14.92 13.21 -8.37
N LEU A 171 14.87 12.12 -7.61
CA LEU A 171 13.68 11.69 -6.85
C LEU A 171 13.73 12.11 -5.37
N GLU A 172 14.55 13.08 -5.02
CA GLU A 172 14.75 13.50 -3.62
C GLU A 172 13.43 13.88 -2.90
N VAL A 173 12.54 14.62 -3.58
CA VAL A 173 11.27 15.06 -3.00
C VAL A 173 10.35 13.88 -2.65
N PRO A 174 10.01 12.97 -3.58
CA PRO A 174 9.22 11.79 -3.23
C PRO A 174 9.92 10.85 -2.24
N HIS A 175 11.26 10.78 -2.25
CA HIS A 175 12.01 9.95 -1.30
C HIS A 175 11.93 10.51 0.13
N LYS A 176 12.00 11.82 0.31
CA LYS A 176 11.82 12.46 1.64
C LYS A 176 10.43 12.16 2.21
N ASP A 177 9.39 12.27 1.40
CA ASP A 177 8.01 11.97 1.80
C ASP A 177 7.84 10.49 2.19
N LYS A 178 8.35 9.56 1.36
CA LYS A 178 8.34 8.13 1.67
C LYS A 178 9.12 7.78 2.93
N LYS A 179 10.26 8.41 3.15
CA LYS A 179 11.07 8.22 4.36
C LYS A 179 10.30 8.64 5.62
N LYS A 180 9.63 9.78 5.59
CA LYS A 180 8.79 10.25 6.69
C LYS A 180 7.58 9.32 6.93
N MET A 181 6.93 8.87 5.85
CA MET A 181 5.88 7.86 5.94
C MET A 181 6.36 6.60 6.68
N GLU A 182 7.54 6.08 6.34
CA GLU A 182 8.09 4.91 7.05
C GLU A 182 8.41 5.21 8.51
N GLN A 183 8.97 6.38 8.82
CA GLN A 183 9.21 6.78 10.20
C GLN A 183 7.92 6.74 11.01
N LEU A 184 6.82 7.29 10.48
CA LEU A 184 5.51 7.29 11.17
C LEU A 184 5.03 5.89 11.54
N ILE A 185 5.19 4.89 10.67
CA ILE A 185 4.64 3.54 10.91
C ILE A 185 5.56 2.65 11.75
N PHE A 186 6.87 2.95 11.81
CA PHE A 186 7.84 2.17 12.57
C PHE A 186 8.24 2.82 13.90
N ASP A 187 7.92 4.11 14.12
CA ASP A 187 8.25 4.82 15.34
C ASP A 187 7.21 4.61 16.47
N SER A 188 7.60 4.98 17.67
CA SER A 188 6.99 4.52 18.91
C SER A 188 5.49 4.71 19.08
N PRO A 189 4.81 5.83 18.84
CA PRO A 189 3.37 5.86 19.10
C PRO A 189 2.58 4.90 18.22
N SER A 190 2.95 4.79 16.94
CA SER A 190 2.22 3.99 15.95
C SER A 190 2.32 2.48 16.18
N LYS A 191 3.40 2.01 16.80
CA LYS A 191 3.55 0.59 17.17
C LYS A 191 2.48 0.12 18.15
N GLN A 192 1.91 1.04 18.93
CA GLN A 192 0.83 0.70 19.87
C GLN A 192 -0.55 0.64 19.20
N LEU A 193 -0.70 1.30 18.04
CA LEU A 193 -1.95 1.35 17.29
C LEU A 193 -2.11 0.17 16.34
N LEU A 194 -1.02 -0.39 15.88
CA LEU A 194 -0.96 -1.42 14.86
C LEU A 194 -0.52 -2.76 15.45
N ARG A 195 -1.04 -3.85 14.92
CA ARG A 195 -0.48 -5.18 15.15
C ARG A 195 0.91 -5.31 14.55
N GLY A 196 1.18 -4.58 13.49
CA GLY A 196 2.47 -4.45 12.84
C GLY A 196 2.38 -3.65 11.55
N ALA A 197 3.55 -3.25 11.06
CA ALA A 197 3.69 -2.48 9.83
C ALA A 197 4.61 -3.21 8.83
N ILE A 198 4.35 -3.02 7.54
CA ILE A 198 5.19 -3.54 6.46
C ILE A 198 5.44 -2.41 5.45
N ALA A 199 6.69 -2.04 5.23
CA ALA A 199 7.05 -1.11 4.16
C ALA A 199 7.54 -1.91 2.95
N VAL A 200 6.75 -1.94 1.90
CA VAL A 200 7.10 -2.59 0.64
C VAL A 200 7.89 -1.60 -0.20
N ARG A 201 9.17 -1.86 -0.41
CA ARG A 201 10.13 -1.03 -1.16
C ARG A 201 10.43 -1.63 -2.53
N PRO A 202 9.60 -1.38 -3.54
CA PRO A 202 9.91 -1.80 -4.90
C PRO A 202 11.06 -0.98 -5.47
N THR A 203 11.84 -1.58 -6.38
CA THR A 203 12.74 -0.87 -7.29
C THR A 203 11.92 -0.02 -8.27
N LEU A 204 12.53 0.58 -9.30
CA LEU A 204 11.84 1.45 -10.25
C LEU A 204 10.58 0.77 -10.82
N LEU A 205 9.43 1.31 -10.49
CA LEU A 205 8.13 0.79 -10.91
C LEU A 205 7.89 1.04 -12.40
N VAL A 206 7.63 -0.01 -13.15
CA VAL A 206 7.28 0.02 -14.57
C VAL A 206 5.90 -0.59 -14.81
N GLY A 207 5.40 -0.47 -16.04
CA GLY A 207 4.06 -0.92 -16.40
C GLY A 207 2.95 -0.03 -15.82
N ASP A 208 1.73 -0.38 -16.15
CA ASP A 208 0.52 0.24 -15.66
C ASP A 208 -0.09 -0.54 -14.46
N HIS A 209 -1.39 -0.39 -14.26
CA HIS A 209 -2.15 -1.09 -13.23
C HIS A 209 -2.68 -2.46 -13.68
N SER A 210 -2.46 -2.86 -14.94
CA SER A 210 -2.98 -4.11 -15.49
C SER A 210 -2.32 -5.33 -14.85
N THR A 211 -3.10 -6.17 -14.19
CA THR A 211 -2.61 -7.43 -13.61
C THR A 211 -2.08 -8.40 -14.67
N ALA A 212 -2.52 -8.26 -15.92
CA ALA A 212 -2.04 -9.08 -17.04
C ALA A 212 -0.60 -8.75 -17.46
N SER A 213 -0.04 -7.60 -17.05
CA SER A 213 1.34 -7.22 -17.37
C SER A 213 2.37 -7.85 -16.42
N GLY A 214 1.93 -8.50 -15.35
CA GLY A 214 2.79 -9.15 -14.37
C GLY A 214 3.45 -10.43 -14.89
N LYS A 215 4.60 -10.77 -14.32
CA LYS A 215 5.31 -12.03 -14.52
C LYS A 215 5.03 -13.04 -13.39
N GLY A 216 4.31 -12.59 -12.37
CA GLY A 216 3.97 -13.34 -11.18
C GLY A 216 4.89 -13.05 -10.00
N TRP A 217 4.30 -12.91 -8.83
CA TRP A 217 5.01 -12.54 -7.60
C TRP A 217 6.13 -13.51 -7.19
N LYS A 218 6.02 -14.80 -7.58
CA LYS A 218 7.03 -15.84 -7.28
C LYS A 218 8.35 -15.63 -8.05
N THR A 219 8.34 -14.82 -9.11
CA THR A 219 9.54 -14.50 -9.89
C THR A 219 10.36 -13.36 -9.27
N LEU A 220 9.82 -12.72 -8.25
CA LEU A 220 10.46 -11.58 -7.61
C LEU A 220 11.62 -12.00 -6.71
N LYS A 221 12.67 -11.20 -6.74
CA LYS A 221 13.70 -11.20 -5.70
C LYS A 221 13.16 -10.41 -4.53
N VAL A 222 13.19 -11.01 -3.36
CA VAL A 222 12.69 -10.41 -2.12
C VAL A 222 13.82 -10.32 -1.10
N GLY A 223 14.01 -9.16 -0.52
CA GLY A 223 15.01 -8.90 0.50
C GLY A 223 14.45 -8.06 1.65
N THR A 224 15.30 -7.79 2.64
CA THR A 224 15.01 -6.92 3.77
C THR A 224 15.87 -5.66 3.72
N GLU A 225 15.70 -4.73 4.68
CA GLU A 225 16.55 -3.54 4.78
C GLU A 225 18.04 -3.91 4.95
N MET A 226 18.35 -5.00 5.67
CA MET A 226 19.73 -5.42 5.93
C MET A 226 20.32 -6.33 4.84
N ALA A 227 19.49 -6.94 4.02
CA ALA A 227 19.87 -7.79 2.88
C ALA A 227 18.96 -7.47 1.68
N PRO A 228 19.15 -6.30 1.03
CA PRO A 228 18.22 -5.81 0.02
C PRO A 228 18.28 -6.63 -1.27
N ALA A 229 17.11 -6.84 -1.88
CA ALA A 229 17.00 -7.35 -3.24
C ALA A 229 17.37 -6.25 -4.23
N LEU A 230 18.47 -6.44 -4.94
CA LEU A 230 18.94 -5.50 -5.95
C LEU A 230 18.36 -5.82 -7.33
N GLY A 231 17.97 -4.79 -8.07
CA GLY A 231 17.50 -4.87 -9.44
C GLY A 231 17.13 -3.51 -10.02
N HIS A 232 16.79 -3.47 -11.30
CA HIS A 232 16.60 -2.21 -12.01
C HIS A 232 15.15 -1.75 -12.03
N SER A 233 14.22 -2.67 -12.22
CA SER A 233 12.79 -2.33 -12.33
C SER A 233 11.93 -3.49 -11.86
N ILE A 234 10.64 -3.19 -11.65
CA ILE A 234 9.63 -4.17 -11.25
C ILE A 234 8.26 -3.75 -11.78
N GLN A 235 7.45 -4.72 -12.23
CA GLN A 235 6.08 -4.45 -12.65
C GLN A 235 5.19 -4.10 -11.46
N ARG A 236 4.34 -3.08 -11.62
CA ARG A 236 3.34 -2.72 -10.59
C ARG A 236 2.39 -3.86 -10.29
N ALA A 237 2.05 -4.65 -11.29
CA ALA A 237 1.22 -5.84 -11.16
C ALA A 237 1.83 -6.86 -10.19
N ASP A 238 3.13 -7.16 -10.35
CA ASP A 238 3.82 -8.14 -9.49
C ASP A 238 3.95 -7.66 -8.04
N VAL A 239 4.17 -6.35 -7.83
CA VAL A 239 4.15 -5.76 -6.47
C VAL A 239 2.77 -5.91 -5.83
N GLY A 240 1.70 -5.62 -6.58
CA GLY A 240 0.33 -5.76 -6.09
C GLY A 240 -0.03 -7.21 -5.76
N GLU A 241 0.37 -8.16 -6.61
CA GLU A 241 0.18 -9.59 -6.37
C GLU A 241 0.97 -10.06 -5.14
N TRP A 242 2.22 -9.62 -4.99
CA TRP A 242 3.04 -9.93 -3.81
C TRP A 242 2.38 -9.42 -2.52
N ILE A 243 1.86 -8.19 -2.50
CA ILE A 243 1.14 -7.66 -1.34
C ILE A 243 -0.10 -8.52 -1.04
N PHE A 244 -0.84 -8.93 -2.05
CA PHE A 244 -1.99 -9.79 -1.86
C PHE A 244 -1.59 -11.15 -1.26
N GLU A 245 -0.59 -11.82 -1.80
CA GLU A 245 -0.19 -13.15 -1.38
C GLU A 245 0.52 -13.16 -0.01
N GLU A 246 1.49 -12.28 0.20
CA GLU A 246 2.34 -12.30 1.38
C GLU A 246 1.79 -11.47 2.55
N VAL A 247 1.06 -10.38 2.28
CA VAL A 247 0.50 -9.56 3.35
C VAL A 247 -0.92 -10.00 3.70
N ILE A 248 -1.80 -10.18 2.71
CA ILE A 248 -3.20 -10.47 2.98
C ILE A 248 -3.40 -11.96 3.22
N ARG A 249 -3.08 -12.82 2.24
CA ARG A 249 -3.30 -14.27 2.35
C ARG A 249 -2.43 -14.95 3.41
N ALA A 250 -1.16 -14.58 3.48
CA ALA A 250 -0.22 -15.10 4.48
C ALA A 250 -0.27 -14.35 5.82
N GLY A 251 -1.07 -13.28 5.94
CA GLY A 251 -1.20 -12.51 7.17
C GLY A 251 0.05 -11.72 7.57
N GLY A 252 0.86 -11.30 6.61
CA GLY A 252 2.13 -10.60 6.82
C GLY A 252 3.28 -11.53 7.22
N GLY A 253 3.00 -12.68 7.84
CA GLY A 253 3.98 -13.72 8.14
C GLY A 253 5.30 -13.19 8.69
N ARG A 254 6.41 -13.59 8.05
CA ARG A 254 7.79 -13.16 8.39
C ARG A 254 8.09 -11.70 8.06
N TRP A 255 7.22 -11.02 7.33
CA TRP A 255 7.42 -9.65 6.89
C TRP A 255 6.86 -8.61 7.86
N LEU A 256 6.21 -9.07 8.92
CA LEU A 256 5.62 -8.17 9.91
C LEU A 256 6.72 -7.38 10.62
N ASN A 257 6.58 -6.06 10.61
CA ASN A 257 7.55 -5.07 11.10
C ASN A 257 8.85 -4.98 10.28
N GLU A 258 8.81 -5.40 9.01
CA GLU A 258 9.94 -5.36 8.10
C GLU A 258 9.77 -4.29 7.00
N LYS A 259 10.92 -3.82 6.52
CA LYS A 259 11.06 -3.03 5.30
C LYS A 259 11.54 -3.98 4.20
N VAL A 260 10.61 -4.35 3.32
CA VAL A 260 10.82 -5.42 2.34
C VAL A 260 11.18 -4.82 0.99
N THR A 261 12.33 -5.16 0.45
CA THR A 261 12.76 -4.75 -0.89
C THR A 261 12.30 -5.77 -1.93
N LEU A 262 11.72 -5.28 -3.04
CA LEU A 262 11.24 -6.10 -4.15
C LEU A 262 11.90 -5.67 -5.46
N SER A 263 12.34 -6.66 -6.25
CA SER A 263 12.95 -6.48 -7.56
C SER A 263 12.61 -7.63 -8.52
N SER A 264 12.66 -7.37 -9.82
CA SER A 264 12.63 -8.43 -10.84
C SER A 264 14.04 -8.90 -11.20
#